data_4419c49090bbd55d7954d647845479c1
#
_entry.id   4419c49090bbd55d7954d647845479c1
#
_cell.length_a   1.000
_cell.length_b   1.000
_cell.length_c   1.000
_cell.angle_alpha   90.00
_cell.angle_beta   90.00
_cell.angle_gamma   90.00
#
_symmetry.space_group_name_H-M   'P 1'
#
loop_
_entity.id
_entity.type
_entity.pdbx_description
1 polymer ?
#
loop_
_entity_poly.entity_id
_entity_poly.type
_entity_poly.pdbx_seq_one_letter_code
_entity_poly.pdbx_strand_id
1 'polypeptide(L)'
;MSSVKLDGQVQTEWRWLIAAYLFLAGVGGGAYLAGVIADLIGGADWMTVSKIGVTLGLPCVLVGTMFLLVDLGTPTHAWRVWMKPKTSWIARGTIIIVLFMIFAAIHTGWLVWPFGSPLADDASTRHLVGVLGAVFAFLTVIYTGLLLGYNQPIALWHTALLPVLFFVSAVSTGIMAVTLIGGRLGVAESQLTILANIDVVLLVLELFVLVVFLYNAYRTVESRFSAQRILSGPVASAFWLGVIACGLVIPFFLELSGGHGVAATLAAVLGLFGGLFLRFSILAGGMISPIVAGGFEFARVARTKDPMPAMGKLPPS
;
A
#
# COMPACT_ATOMS: atom_id res chain seq x y z
N MET A 1 -42.51 13.10 -10.07
CA MET A 1 -41.59 11.95 -9.86
C MET A 1 -40.47 12.43 -8.97
N SER A 2 -40.51 12.12 -7.68
CA SER A 2 -39.43 12.46 -6.75
C SER A 2 -38.22 11.57 -7.09
N SER A 3 -37.14 12.20 -7.52
CA SER A 3 -35.86 11.51 -7.69
C SER A 3 -35.42 10.98 -6.32
N VAL A 4 -35.55 9.68 -6.11
CA VAL A 4 -34.93 9.01 -4.96
C VAL A 4 -33.42 9.23 -5.12
N LYS A 5 -32.85 10.14 -4.33
CA LYS A 5 -31.40 10.26 -4.17
C LYS A 5 -30.94 8.94 -3.54
N LEU A 6 -30.38 8.05 -4.36
CA LEU A 6 -29.63 6.90 -3.88
C LEU A 6 -28.36 7.45 -3.25
N ASP A 7 -28.39 7.78 -1.97
CA ASP A 7 -27.19 8.02 -1.18
C ASP A 7 -26.42 6.71 -1.13
N GLY A 8 -25.36 6.62 -1.93
CA GLY A 8 -24.48 5.46 -1.93
C GLY A 8 -23.93 5.26 -0.51
N GLN A 9 -24.07 4.06 0.01
CA GLN A 9 -23.60 3.74 1.36
C GLN A 9 -22.08 3.75 1.40
N VAL A 10 -21.53 4.59 2.30
CA VAL A 10 -20.09 4.64 2.54
C VAL A 10 -19.66 3.34 3.24
N GLN A 11 -18.56 2.77 2.80
CA GLN A 11 -17.96 1.63 3.48
C GLN A 11 -17.51 2.02 4.91
N THR A 12 -17.76 1.18 5.91
CA THR A 12 -17.43 1.40 7.32
C THR A 12 -16.48 0.34 7.89
N GLU A 13 -16.25 -0.74 7.15
CA GLU A 13 -15.47 -1.88 7.63
C GLU A 13 -13.96 -1.64 7.56
N TRP A 14 -13.48 -0.94 6.51
CA TRP A 14 -12.06 -0.72 6.26
C TRP A 14 -11.64 0.66 6.77
N ARG A 15 -11.12 0.68 8.00
CA ARG A 15 -10.78 1.89 8.75
C ARG A 15 -9.30 2.27 8.56
N TRP A 16 -8.86 3.29 9.31
CA TRP A 16 -7.50 3.81 9.27
C TRP A 16 -6.42 2.76 9.61
N LEU A 17 -6.73 1.75 10.44
CA LEU A 17 -5.80 0.65 10.78
C LEU A 17 -5.41 -0.14 9.52
N ILE A 18 -6.35 -0.38 8.63
CA ILE A 18 -6.07 -1.05 7.36
C ILE A 18 -5.27 -0.13 6.43
N ALA A 19 -5.55 1.18 6.39
CA ALA A 19 -4.73 2.13 5.63
C ALA A 19 -3.27 2.11 6.12
N ALA A 20 -3.06 2.10 7.43
CA ALA A 20 -1.73 2.02 8.05
C ALA A 20 -1.03 0.68 7.73
N TYR A 21 -1.75 -0.44 7.80
CA TYR A 21 -1.21 -1.74 7.36
C TYR A 21 -0.78 -1.72 5.89
N LEU A 22 -1.65 -1.27 4.98
CA LEU A 22 -1.35 -1.21 3.54
C LEU A 22 -0.15 -0.30 3.25
N PHE A 23 -0.03 0.80 3.99
CA PHE A 23 1.09 1.72 3.90
C PHE A 23 2.40 1.07 4.38
N LEU A 24 2.42 0.51 5.59
CA LEU A 24 3.61 -0.11 6.15
C LEU A 24 4.05 -1.34 5.35
N ALA A 25 3.12 -2.15 4.86
CA ALA A 25 3.43 -3.25 3.96
C ALA A 25 4.06 -2.74 2.64
N GLY A 26 3.57 -1.60 2.13
CA GLY A 26 4.14 -0.93 0.96
C GLY A 26 5.55 -0.42 1.23
N VAL A 27 5.74 0.39 2.27
CA VAL A 27 7.06 0.94 2.64
C VAL A 27 8.07 -0.18 2.89
N GLY A 28 7.70 -1.20 3.68
CA GLY A 28 8.58 -2.32 3.98
C GLY A 28 8.95 -3.14 2.75
N GLY A 29 7.96 -3.47 1.91
CA GLY A 29 8.20 -4.20 0.65
C GLY A 29 9.03 -3.38 -0.35
N GLY A 30 8.70 -2.10 -0.53
CA GLY A 30 9.43 -1.19 -1.41
C GLY A 30 10.87 -0.94 -0.97
N ALA A 31 11.10 -0.70 0.33
CA ALA A 31 12.44 -0.54 0.90
C ALA A 31 13.28 -1.82 0.73
N TYR A 32 12.68 -2.99 0.97
CA TYR A 32 13.35 -4.27 0.78
C TYR A 32 13.77 -4.49 -0.67
N LEU A 33 12.87 -4.20 -1.63
CA LEU A 33 13.17 -4.28 -3.07
C LEU A 33 14.33 -3.35 -3.44
N ALA A 34 14.31 -2.09 -2.99
CA ALA A 34 15.39 -1.14 -3.23
C ALA A 34 16.71 -1.63 -2.62
N GLY A 35 16.69 -2.17 -1.41
CA GLY A 35 17.86 -2.72 -0.73
C GLY A 35 18.46 -3.93 -1.44
N VAL A 36 17.64 -4.85 -1.95
CA VAL A 36 18.10 -6.02 -2.73
C VAL A 36 18.69 -5.58 -4.07
N ILE A 37 18.07 -4.64 -4.76
CA ILE A 37 18.58 -4.09 -6.03
C ILE A 37 19.94 -3.40 -5.78
N ALA A 38 20.08 -2.66 -4.69
CA ALA A 38 21.34 -2.02 -4.29
C ALA A 38 22.46 -3.07 -4.03
N ASP A 39 22.14 -4.20 -3.40
CA ASP A 39 23.11 -5.29 -3.17
C ASP A 39 23.52 -5.99 -4.47
N LEU A 40 22.57 -6.25 -5.37
CA LEU A 40 22.82 -6.99 -6.61
C LEU A 40 23.59 -6.17 -7.66
N ILE A 41 23.32 -4.86 -7.77
CA ILE A 41 23.85 -4.02 -8.84
C ILE A 41 24.98 -3.12 -8.33
N GLY A 42 24.85 -2.61 -7.10
CA GLY A 42 25.75 -1.59 -6.55
C GLY A 42 27.01 -2.14 -5.89
N GLY A 43 27.06 -3.43 -5.59
CA GLY A 43 28.21 -4.06 -4.95
C GLY A 43 28.54 -3.48 -3.57
N ALA A 44 29.84 -3.45 -3.23
CA ALA A 44 30.30 -3.04 -1.90
C ALA A 44 29.97 -1.58 -1.55
N ASP A 45 29.96 -0.69 -2.52
CA ASP A 45 29.68 0.74 -2.29
C ASP A 45 28.23 0.96 -1.84
N TRP A 46 27.30 0.17 -2.32
CA TRP A 46 25.88 0.27 -1.99
C TRP A 46 25.45 -0.57 -0.79
N MET A 47 26.39 -1.21 -0.12
CA MET A 47 26.10 -2.10 1.00
C MET A 47 25.35 -1.40 2.15
N THR A 48 25.62 -0.12 2.43
CA THR A 48 24.88 0.63 3.46
C THR A 48 23.42 0.85 3.06
N VAL A 49 23.17 1.20 1.81
CA VAL A 49 21.79 1.34 1.26
C VAL A 49 21.08 0.01 1.33
N SER A 50 21.75 -1.07 0.92
CA SER A 50 21.20 -2.43 1.00
C SER A 50 20.80 -2.80 2.43
N LYS A 51 21.71 -2.61 3.39
CA LYS A 51 21.45 -2.89 4.81
C LYS A 51 20.23 -2.14 5.33
N ILE A 52 20.10 -0.85 5.01
CA ILE A 52 18.97 -0.02 5.43
C ILE A 52 17.67 -0.58 4.83
N GLY A 53 17.62 -0.78 3.50
CA GLY A 53 16.42 -1.22 2.80
C GLY A 53 15.95 -2.59 3.25
N VAL A 54 16.86 -3.56 3.34
CA VAL A 54 16.56 -4.92 3.78
C VAL A 54 16.09 -4.95 5.24
N THR A 55 16.76 -4.18 6.12
CA THR A 55 16.40 -4.14 7.54
C THR A 55 15.05 -3.49 7.79
N LEU A 56 14.65 -2.48 6.99
CA LEU A 56 13.34 -1.84 7.09
C LEU A 56 12.19 -2.79 6.70
N GLY A 57 12.44 -3.73 5.79
CA GLY A 57 11.42 -4.62 5.27
C GLY A 57 10.66 -5.36 6.36
N LEU A 58 11.39 -6.04 7.25
CA LEU A 58 10.80 -6.87 8.31
C LEU A 58 9.98 -6.07 9.34
N PRO A 59 10.50 -5.04 10.02
CA PRO A 59 9.75 -4.33 11.06
C PRO A 59 8.53 -3.60 10.51
N CYS A 60 8.62 -3.00 9.32
CA CYS A 60 7.48 -2.31 8.71
C CYS A 60 6.33 -3.28 8.44
N VAL A 61 6.61 -4.43 7.81
CA VAL A 61 5.56 -5.41 7.51
C VAL A 61 5.05 -6.09 8.79
N LEU A 62 5.91 -6.33 9.77
CA LEU A 62 5.50 -6.90 11.05
C LEU A 62 4.56 -5.97 11.81
N VAL A 63 4.89 -4.68 11.94
CA VAL A 63 4.01 -3.68 12.57
C VAL A 63 2.71 -3.53 11.78
N GLY A 64 2.79 -3.48 10.45
CA GLY A 64 1.61 -3.46 9.59
C GLY A 64 0.70 -4.67 9.82
N THR A 65 1.25 -5.87 9.89
CA THR A 65 0.48 -7.09 10.17
C THR A 65 -0.15 -7.07 11.56
N MET A 66 0.51 -6.46 12.57
CA MET A 66 -0.11 -6.26 13.88
C MET A 66 -1.36 -5.38 13.80
N PHE A 67 -1.34 -4.30 13.02
CA PHE A 67 -2.54 -3.48 12.80
C PHE A 67 -3.68 -4.29 12.16
N LEU A 68 -3.36 -5.15 11.21
CA LEU A 68 -4.35 -6.05 10.60
C LEU A 68 -4.94 -7.03 11.61
N LEU A 69 -4.12 -7.59 12.51
CA LEU A 69 -4.58 -8.49 13.57
C LEU A 69 -5.48 -7.80 14.59
N VAL A 70 -5.16 -6.54 14.94
CA VAL A 70 -6.00 -5.73 15.84
C VAL A 70 -7.36 -5.43 15.20
N ASP A 71 -7.38 -5.13 13.90
CA ASP A 71 -8.62 -4.85 13.16
C ASP A 71 -9.54 -6.08 13.02
N LEU A 72 -8.97 -7.30 13.08
CA LEU A 72 -9.72 -8.55 12.92
C LEU A 72 -10.76 -8.79 14.04
N GLY A 73 -10.67 -8.08 15.16
CA GLY A 73 -11.59 -8.18 16.31
C GLY A 73 -11.53 -9.51 17.09
N THR A 74 -11.06 -10.60 16.47
CA THR A 74 -10.90 -11.91 17.10
C THR A 74 -9.54 -12.53 16.74
N PRO A 75 -8.42 -11.96 17.25
CA PRO A 75 -7.06 -12.38 16.89
C PRO A 75 -6.78 -13.85 17.26
N THR A 76 -7.45 -14.39 18.28
CA THR A 76 -7.32 -15.79 18.72
C THR A 76 -7.75 -16.80 17.65
N HIS A 77 -8.54 -16.38 16.65
CA HIS A 77 -8.99 -17.23 15.55
C HIS A 77 -8.21 -17.01 14.25
N ALA A 78 -7.21 -16.12 14.25
CA ALA A 78 -6.42 -15.79 13.06
C ALA A 78 -5.71 -17.01 12.45
N TRP A 79 -5.34 -18.01 13.27
CA TRP A 79 -4.75 -19.26 12.79
C TRP A 79 -5.65 -20.06 11.83
N ARG A 80 -6.99 -19.88 11.89
CA ARG A 80 -7.93 -20.53 10.98
C ARG A 80 -7.77 -20.11 9.53
N VAL A 81 -7.15 -18.94 9.30
CA VAL A 81 -6.86 -18.45 7.95
C VAL A 81 -5.96 -19.44 7.19
N TRP A 82 -5.07 -20.15 7.88
CA TRP A 82 -4.17 -21.14 7.28
C TRP A 82 -4.88 -22.42 6.78
N MET A 83 -6.12 -22.65 7.22
CA MET A 83 -6.81 -23.92 6.92
C MET A 83 -7.44 -23.96 5.52
N LYS A 84 -7.62 -22.80 4.85
CA LYS A 84 -8.30 -22.73 3.54
C LYS A 84 -7.54 -21.89 2.49
N PRO A 85 -6.28 -22.23 2.17
CA PRO A 85 -5.47 -21.42 1.22
C PRO A 85 -5.97 -21.50 -0.22
N LYS A 86 -6.69 -22.56 -0.60
CA LYS A 86 -7.19 -22.75 -1.96
C LYS A 86 -8.39 -21.86 -2.28
N THR A 87 -9.19 -21.48 -1.28
CA THR A 87 -10.47 -20.77 -1.47
C THR A 87 -10.47 -19.34 -0.96
N SER A 88 -9.53 -18.97 -0.07
CA SER A 88 -9.48 -17.64 0.56
C SER A 88 -8.31 -16.81 0.06
N TRP A 89 -8.58 -15.62 -0.49
CA TRP A 89 -7.55 -14.64 -0.85
C TRP A 89 -6.77 -14.14 0.37
N ILE A 90 -7.43 -13.99 1.51
CA ILE A 90 -6.78 -13.61 2.77
C ILE A 90 -5.75 -14.67 3.19
N ALA A 91 -6.09 -15.96 3.04
CA ALA A 91 -5.16 -17.05 3.35
C ALA A 91 -3.92 -17.02 2.46
N ARG A 92 -4.09 -16.77 1.15
CA ARG A 92 -2.97 -16.66 0.20
C ARG A 92 -2.06 -15.48 0.57
N GLY A 93 -2.65 -14.32 0.87
CA GLY A 93 -1.90 -13.14 1.30
C GLY A 93 -1.14 -13.37 2.60
N THR A 94 -1.74 -14.03 3.58
CA THR A 94 -1.06 -14.37 4.84
C THR A 94 0.17 -15.24 4.58
N ILE A 95 0.08 -16.24 3.70
CA ILE A 95 1.22 -17.09 3.33
C ILE A 95 2.33 -16.25 2.67
N ILE A 96 1.98 -15.38 1.70
CA ILE A 96 2.93 -14.51 1.01
C ILE A 96 3.66 -13.60 2.01
N ILE A 97 2.92 -12.94 2.90
CA ILE A 97 3.48 -12.02 3.91
C ILE A 97 4.40 -12.76 4.88
N VAL A 98 4.01 -13.96 5.34
CA VAL A 98 4.85 -14.74 6.26
C VAL A 98 6.12 -15.23 5.57
N LEU A 99 6.04 -15.69 4.32
CA LEU A 99 7.23 -16.07 3.56
C LEU A 99 8.15 -14.86 3.33
N PHE A 100 7.59 -13.69 3.00
CA PHE A 100 8.37 -12.46 2.96
C PHE A 100 9.09 -12.18 4.28
N MET A 101 8.37 -12.22 5.41
CA MET A 101 8.97 -11.97 6.73
C MET A 101 10.08 -12.96 7.07
N ILE A 102 9.94 -14.25 6.71
CA ILE A 102 10.97 -15.27 6.91
C ILE A 102 12.22 -14.93 6.10
N PHE A 103 12.08 -14.67 4.78
CA PHE A 103 13.24 -14.33 3.94
C PHE A 103 13.88 -13.01 4.35
N ALA A 104 13.07 -12.01 4.72
CA ALA A 104 13.56 -10.73 5.21
C ALA A 104 14.32 -10.88 6.54
N ALA A 105 13.84 -11.71 7.45
CA ALA A 105 14.54 -12.00 8.72
C ALA A 105 15.88 -12.69 8.50
N ILE A 106 15.92 -13.72 7.64
CA ILE A 106 17.16 -14.42 7.29
C ILE A 106 18.14 -13.46 6.64
N HIS A 107 17.70 -12.68 5.66
CA HIS A 107 18.55 -11.74 4.93
C HIS A 107 19.07 -10.59 5.83
N THR A 108 18.20 -10.02 6.67
CA THR A 108 18.60 -9.02 7.67
C THR A 108 19.61 -9.62 8.68
N GLY A 109 19.35 -10.82 9.19
CA GLY A 109 20.28 -11.51 10.05
C GLY A 109 21.67 -11.71 9.43
N TRP A 110 21.70 -11.95 8.12
CA TRP A 110 22.96 -12.08 7.38
C TRP A 110 23.74 -10.77 7.25
N LEU A 111 23.02 -9.68 6.95
CA LEU A 111 23.64 -8.38 6.69
C LEU A 111 24.03 -7.60 7.95
N VAL A 112 23.30 -7.80 9.07
CA VAL A 112 23.39 -6.92 10.25
C VAL A 112 23.84 -7.66 11.51
N TRP A 113 24.04 -8.99 11.46
CA TRP A 113 24.40 -9.79 12.63
C TRP A 113 25.73 -9.35 13.27
N PRO A 114 25.74 -8.96 14.59
CA PRO A 114 26.91 -8.34 15.22
C PRO A 114 28.05 -9.31 15.56
N PHE A 115 27.81 -10.62 15.52
CA PHE A 115 28.78 -11.66 15.95
C PHE A 115 29.47 -12.37 14.78
N GLY A 116 29.45 -11.78 13.58
CA GLY A 116 29.88 -12.46 12.36
C GLY A 116 28.80 -13.42 11.85
N SER A 117 28.53 -13.41 10.55
CA SER A 117 27.55 -14.32 9.98
C SER A 117 28.07 -15.75 10.13
N PRO A 118 27.32 -16.69 10.75
CA PRO A 118 27.67 -18.10 10.75
C PRO A 118 27.64 -18.72 9.34
N LEU A 119 27.05 -18.01 8.40
CA LEU A 119 26.94 -18.31 6.97
C LEU A 119 27.91 -17.43 6.16
N ALA A 120 29.04 -17.03 6.76
CA ALA A 120 29.99 -16.03 6.31
C ALA A 120 30.32 -16.14 4.82
N ASP A 121 30.42 -14.97 4.19
CA ASP A 121 31.09 -14.65 2.93
C ASP A 121 30.59 -15.29 1.63
N ASP A 122 29.54 -16.11 1.63
CA ASP A 122 28.95 -16.56 0.38
C ASP A 122 27.95 -15.54 -0.18
N ALA A 123 28.47 -14.63 -1.02
CA ALA A 123 27.65 -13.67 -1.74
C ALA A 123 26.52 -14.34 -2.56
N SER A 124 26.77 -15.54 -3.10
CA SER A 124 25.79 -16.26 -3.92
C SER A 124 24.56 -16.65 -3.11
N THR A 125 24.74 -17.22 -1.93
CA THR A 125 23.62 -17.60 -1.05
C THR A 125 22.89 -16.36 -0.50
N ARG A 126 23.62 -15.28 -0.16
CA ARG A 126 23.01 -14.02 0.24
C ARG A 126 22.13 -13.46 -0.87
N HIS A 127 22.63 -13.38 -2.12
CA HIS A 127 21.87 -12.92 -3.28
C HIS A 127 20.65 -13.80 -3.55
N LEU A 128 20.78 -15.13 -3.44
CA LEU A 128 19.66 -16.06 -3.61
C LEU A 128 18.55 -15.78 -2.58
N VAL A 129 18.89 -15.65 -1.30
CA VAL A 129 17.93 -15.31 -0.24
C VAL A 129 17.31 -13.93 -0.49
N GLY A 130 18.13 -12.94 -0.90
CA GLY A 130 17.68 -11.60 -1.26
C GLY A 130 16.66 -11.62 -2.40
N VAL A 131 16.95 -12.34 -3.49
CA VAL A 131 16.05 -12.47 -4.65
C VAL A 131 14.75 -13.18 -4.26
N LEU A 132 14.81 -14.28 -3.51
CA LEU A 132 13.60 -14.94 -3.02
C LEU A 132 12.76 -14.02 -2.13
N GLY A 133 13.41 -13.29 -1.21
CA GLY A 133 12.75 -12.26 -0.41
C GLY A 133 12.14 -11.16 -1.26
N ALA A 134 12.82 -10.71 -2.32
CA ALA A 134 12.32 -9.68 -3.24
C ALA A 134 11.07 -10.14 -4.01
N VAL A 135 11.02 -11.42 -4.42
CA VAL A 135 9.81 -12.00 -5.04
C VAL A 135 8.63 -11.92 -4.06
N PHE A 136 8.82 -12.33 -2.81
CA PHE A 136 7.75 -12.27 -1.81
C PHE A 136 7.43 -10.83 -1.37
N ALA A 137 8.40 -9.91 -1.36
CA ALA A 137 8.16 -8.48 -1.16
C ALA A 137 7.27 -7.91 -2.26
N PHE A 138 7.62 -8.16 -3.52
CA PHE A 138 6.81 -7.78 -4.68
C PHE A 138 5.37 -8.33 -4.57
N LEU A 139 5.23 -9.62 -4.30
CA LEU A 139 3.93 -10.26 -4.13
C LEU A 139 3.14 -9.66 -2.94
N THR A 140 3.81 -9.31 -1.83
CA THR A 140 3.18 -8.66 -0.68
C THR A 140 2.62 -7.29 -1.07
N VAL A 141 3.39 -6.48 -1.79
CA VAL A 141 2.95 -5.15 -2.24
C VAL A 141 1.78 -5.26 -3.22
N ILE A 142 1.88 -6.11 -4.25
CA ILE A 142 0.80 -6.32 -5.23
C ILE A 142 -0.46 -6.86 -4.54
N TYR A 143 -0.29 -7.79 -3.59
CA TYR A 143 -1.40 -8.39 -2.85
C TYR A 143 -2.23 -7.33 -2.11
N THR A 144 -1.62 -6.26 -1.58
CA THR A 144 -2.36 -5.20 -0.89
C THR A 144 -3.41 -4.54 -1.79
N GLY A 145 -3.09 -4.29 -3.05
CA GLY A 145 -4.04 -3.78 -4.05
C GLY A 145 -5.07 -4.83 -4.49
N LEU A 146 -4.64 -6.08 -4.69
CA LEU A 146 -5.54 -7.17 -5.06
C LEU A 146 -6.55 -7.50 -3.97
N LEU A 147 -6.16 -7.39 -2.69
CA LEU A 147 -7.05 -7.60 -1.55
C LEU A 147 -8.25 -6.64 -1.57
N LEU A 148 -8.00 -5.38 -1.90
CA LEU A 148 -9.08 -4.39 -2.08
C LEU A 148 -9.95 -4.74 -3.29
N GLY A 149 -9.34 -5.09 -4.41
CA GLY A 149 -10.03 -5.47 -5.65
C GLY A 149 -10.93 -6.70 -5.51
N TYR A 150 -10.65 -7.59 -4.56
CA TYR A 150 -11.50 -8.74 -4.27
C TYR A 150 -12.82 -8.36 -3.57
N ASN A 151 -12.90 -7.17 -2.99
CA ASN A 151 -14.11 -6.67 -2.33
C ASN A 151 -15.12 -6.14 -3.36
N GLN A 152 -15.89 -7.03 -3.96
CA GLN A 152 -16.82 -6.78 -5.07
C GLN A 152 -17.85 -5.66 -4.86
N PRO A 153 -18.34 -5.33 -3.63
CA PRO A 153 -19.32 -4.27 -3.48
C PRO A 153 -18.82 -2.87 -3.85
N ILE A 154 -17.49 -2.67 -3.96
CA ILE A 154 -16.90 -1.35 -4.19
C ILE A 154 -16.20 -1.34 -5.56
N ALA A 155 -16.88 -0.82 -6.58
CA ALA A 155 -16.38 -0.81 -7.95
C ALA A 155 -15.09 0.00 -8.12
N LEU A 156 -14.86 1.04 -7.31
CA LEU A 156 -13.61 1.80 -7.31
C LEU A 156 -12.37 0.92 -7.15
N TRP A 157 -12.45 -0.13 -6.32
CA TRP A 157 -11.32 -1.00 -6.02
C TRP A 157 -11.16 -2.13 -7.03
N HIS A 158 -12.19 -2.41 -7.83
CA HIS A 158 -12.23 -3.53 -8.78
C HIS A 158 -11.56 -3.17 -10.12
N THR A 159 -10.30 -2.77 -10.07
CA THR A 159 -9.52 -2.41 -11.25
C THR A 159 -8.08 -2.90 -11.13
N ALA A 160 -7.49 -3.32 -12.25
CA ALA A 160 -6.08 -3.70 -12.31
C ALA A 160 -5.11 -2.53 -12.06
N LEU A 161 -5.57 -1.28 -12.18
CA LEU A 161 -4.76 -0.09 -11.93
C LEU A 161 -4.44 0.10 -10.44
N LEU A 162 -5.30 -0.39 -9.54
CA LEU A 162 -5.09 -0.22 -8.10
C LEU A 162 -3.84 -0.95 -7.57
N PRO A 163 -3.61 -2.24 -7.89
CA PRO A 163 -2.35 -2.90 -7.55
C PRO A 163 -1.11 -2.22 -8.15
N VAL A 164 -1.22 -1.70 -9.40
CA VAL A 164 -0.12 -0.97 -10.04
C VAL A 164 0.17 0.34 -9.32
N LEU A 165 -0.87 1.11 -8.98
CA LEU A 165 -0.74 2.35 -8.20
C LEU A 165 -0.08 2.08 -6.84
N PHE A 166 -0.53 1.04 -6.14
CA PHE A 166 0.04 0.69 -4.84
C PHE A 166 1.48 0.20 -4.95
N PHE A 167 1.84 -0.49 -6.03
CA PHE A 167 3.22 -0.93 -6.27
C PHE A 167 4.15 0.26 -6.52
N VAL A 168 3.80 1.16 -7.43
CA VAL A 168 4.61 2.35 -7.73
C VAL A 168 4.80 3.20 -6.47
N SER A 169 3.71 3.49 -5.77
CA SER A 169 3.73 4.23 -4.50
C SER A 169 4.52 3.52 -3.39
N ALA A 170 4.54 2.19 -3.36
CA ALA A 170 5.31 1.42 -2.38
C ALA A 170 6.82 1.50 -2.65
N VAL A 171 7.23 1.42 -3.91
CA VAL A 171 8.65 1.55 -4.28
C VAL A 171 9.14 2.96 -3.99
N SER A 172 8.37 4.00 -4.36
CA SER A 172 8.67 5.40 -4.06
C SER A 172 8.80 5.63 -2.54
N THR A 173 7.78 5.32 -1.76
CA THR A 173 7.83 5.48 -0.29
C THR A 173 8.90 4.61 0.36
N GLY A 174 9.23 3.44 -0.20
CA GLY A 174 10.34 2.60 0.24
C GLY A 174 11.69 3.28 0.01
N ILE A 175 11.94 3.85 -1.16
CA ILE A 175 13.14 4.64 -1.48
C ILE A 175 13.23 5.87 -0.56
N MET A 176 12.15 6.61 -0.37
CA MET A 176 12.11 7.75 0.54
C MET A 176 12.46 7.37 1.98
N ALA A 177 11.98 6.21 2.47
CA ALA A 177 12.34 5.71 3.80
C ALA A 177 13.84 5.35 3.89
N VAL A 178 14.39 4.74 2.85
CA VAL A 178 15.84 4.44 2.76
C VAL A 178 16.67 5.73 2.71
N THR A 179 16.26 6.71 1.91
CA THR A 179 16.92 8.02 1.80
C THR A 179 16.90 8.78 3.13
N LEU A 180 15.76 8.79 3.81
CA LEU A 180 15.58 9.44 5.12
C LEU A 180 16.54 8.90 6.19
N ILE A 181 16.71 7.58 6.24
CA ILE A 181 17.60 6.92 7.20
C ILE A 181 19.04 7.00 6.71
N GLY A 182 19.28 6.82 5.42
CA GLY A 182 20.60 6.86 4.79
C GLY A 182 21.31 8.18 5.00
N GLY A 183 20.60 9.29 4.89
CA GLY A 183 21.13 10.62 5.16
C GLY A 183 21.65 10.82 6.59
N ARG A 184 21.17 10.02 7.56
CA ARG A 184 21.62 10.03 8.96
C ARG A 184 22.72 8.99 9.25
N LEU A 185 22.78 7.92 8.46
CA LEU A 185 23.74 6.84 8.62
C LEU A 185 24.98 6.98 7.74
N GLY A 186 25.17 8.15 7.08
CA GLY A 186 26.38 8.45 6.33
C GLY A 186 26.43 7.78 4.96
N VAL A 187 25.29 7.52 4.33
CA VAL A 187 25.24 7.13 2.91
C VAL A 187 25.79 8.29 2.07
N ALA A 188 26.63 7.99 1.08
CA ALA A 188 27.24 9.00 0.23
C ALA A 188 26.19 9.84 -0.51
N GLU A 189 26.44 11.17 -0.62
CA GLU A 189 25.50 12.09 -1.28
C GLU A 189 25.21 11.70 -2.74
N SER A 190 26.21 11.14 -3.44
CA SER A 190 26.02 10.63 -4.80
C SER A 190 24.97 9.50 -4.87
N GLN A 191 24.94 8.62 -3.88
CA GLN A 191 23.97 7.53 -3.80
C GLN A 191 22.56 8.06 -3.45
N LEU A 192 22.50 9.00 -2.51
CA LEU A 192 21.24 9.67 -2.16
C LEU A 192 20.66 10.42 -3.36
N THR A 193 21.50 11.09 -4.16
CA THR A 193 21.07 11.75 -5.39
C THR A 193 20.54 10.75 -6.43
N ILE A 194 21.18 9.59 -6.58
CA ILE A 194 20.66 8.53 -7.47
C ILE A 194 19.30 8.04 -7.01
N LEU A 195 19.13 7.80 -5.70
CA LEU A 195 17.85 7.38 -5.15
C LEU A 195 16.76 8.45 -5.37
N ALA A 196 17.06 9.72 -5.13
CA ALA A 196 16.15 10.83 -5.39
C ALA A 196 15.77 10.93 -6.88
N ASN A 197 16.73 10.80 -7.80
CA ASN A 197 16.44 10.80 -9.25
C ASN A 197 15.52 9.64 -9.67
N ILE A 198 15.71 8.46 -9.09
CA ILE A 198 14.81 7.32 -9.31
C ILE A 198 13.42 7.65 -8.77
N ASP A 199 13.35 8.27 -7.58
CA ASP A 199 12.07 8.61 -6.95
C ASP A 199 11.32 9.70 -7.72
N VAL A 200 11.99 10.70 -8.26
CA VAL A 200 11.39 11.70 -9.18
C VAL A 200 10.64 11.01 -10.33
N VAL A 201 11.24 9.99 -10.94
CA VAL A 201 10.59 9.22 -12.01
C VAL A 201 9.37 8.45 -11.48
N LEU A 202 9.47 7.87 -10.28
CA LEU A 202 8.37 7.15 -9.64
C LEU A 202 7.22 8.08 -9.26
N LEU A 203 7.50 9.29 -8.77
CA LEU A 203 6.47 10.30 -8.45
C LEU A 203 5.69 10.71 -9.71
N VAL A 204 6.38 10.91 -10.84
CA VAL A 204 5.72 11.18 -12.13
C VAL A 204 4.86 9.99 -12.56
N LEU A 205 5.39 8.77 -12.45
CA LEU A 205 4.67 7.56 -12.78
C LEU A 205 3.46 7.35 -11.86
N GLU A 206 3.61 7.61 -10.55
CA GLU A 206 2.54 7.52 -9.57
C GLU A 206 1.41 8.52 -9.90
N LEU A 207 1.77 9.77 -10.20
CA LEU A 207 0.80 10.78 -10.62
C LEU A 207 0.06 10.35 -11.91
N PHE A 208 0.79 9.84 -12.91
CA PHE A 208 0.20 9.35 -14.15
C PHE A 208 -0.80 8.21 -13.90
N VAL A 209 -0.38 7.18 -13.16
CA VAL A 209 -1.26 6.03 -12.84
C VAL A 209 -2.47 6.49 -12.01
N LEU A 210 -2.28 7.42 -11.06
CA LEU A 210 -3.35 7.99 -10.25
C LEU A 210 -4.37 8.74 -11.10
N VAL A 211 -3.92 9.55 -12.06
CA VAL A 211 -4.80 10.28 -12.99
C VAL A 211 -5.60 9.29 -13.85
N VAL A 212 -4.96 8.27 -14.41
CA VAL A 212 -5.63 7.24 -15.22
C VAL A 212 -6.64 6.45 -14.36
N PHE A 213 -6.26 6.10 -13.12
CA PHE A 213 -7.14 5.41 -12.17
C PHE A 213 -8.42 6.21 -11.86
N LEU A 214 -8.28 7.50 -11.52
CA LEU A 214 -9.41 8.37 -11.21
C LEU A 214 -10.24 8.70 -12.45
N TYR A 215 -9.61 8.88 -13.60
CA TYR A 215 -10.31 9.10 -14.86
C TYR A 215 -11.21 7.90 -15.21
N ASN A 216 -10.69 6.67 -15.13
CA ASN A 216 -11.48 5.47 -15.34
C ASN A 216 -12.62 5.34 -14.31
N ALA A 217 -12.31 5.61 -13.03
CA ALA A 217 -13.31 5.58 -11.97
C ALA A 217 -14.43 6.63 -12.20
N TYR A 218 -14.10 7.80 -12.70
CA TYR A 218 -15.07 8.86 -12.97
C TYR A 218 -15.99 8.54 -14.17
N ARG A 219 -15.47 7.82 -15.16
CA ARG A 219 -16.24 7.42 -16.35
C ARG A 219 -17.18 6.24 -16.13
N THR A 220 -16.89 5.38 -15.16
CA THR A 220 -17.69 4.21 -14.86
C THR A 220 -18.83 4.59 -13.92
N VAL A 221 -20.06 4.24 -14.27
CA VAL A 221 -21.27 4.64 -13.51
C VAL A 221 -21.18 4.17 -12.06
N GLU A 222 -20.74 2.93 -11.84
CA GLU A 222 -20.69 2.30 -10.52
C GLU A 222 -19.63 2.91 -9.60
N SER A 223 -18.51 3.43 -10.14
CA SER A 223 -17.40 3.98 -9.34
C SER A 223 -17.38 5.51 -9.30
N ARG A 224 -18.22 6.17 -10.11
CA ARG A 224 -18.26 7.64 -10.20
C ARG A 224 -18.52 8.33 -8.86
N PHE A 225 -19.41 7.78 -8.04
CA PHE A 225 -19.72 8.33 -6.72
C PHE A 225 -18.50 8.28 -5.79
N SER A 226 -17.74 7.18 -5.84
CA SER A 226 -16.48 7.04 -5.10
C SER A 226 -15.42 8.05 -5.58
N ALA A 227 -15.28 8.22 -6.91
CA ALA A 227 -14.37 9.21 -7.48
C ALA A 227 -14.76 10.65 -7.09
N GLN A 228 -16.04 11.01 -7.14
CA GLN A 228 -16.53 12.32 -6.70
C GLN A 228 -16.27 12.56 -5.21
N ARG A 229 -16.43 11.52 -4.37
CA ARG A 229 -16.14 11.60 -2.95
C ARG A 229 -14.66 11.92 -2.67
N ILE A 230 -13.73 11.37 -3.47
CA ILE A 230 -12.29 11.65 -3.38
C ILE A 230 -11.98 13.06 -3.91
N LEU A 231 -12.53 13.44 -5.08
CA LEU A 231 -12.13 14.66 -5.77
C LEU A 231 -12.80 15.93 -5.21
N SER A 232 -14.07 15.86 -4.81
CA SER A 232 -14.88 17.02 -4.40
C SER A 232 -15.73 16.79 -3.15
N GLY A 233 -15.67 15.58 -2.54
CA GLY A 233 -16.45 15.21 -1.36
C GLY A 233 -15.66 15.36 -0.04
N PRO A 234 -16.12 14.69 1.02
CA PRO A 234 -15.50 14.77 2.36
C PRO A 234 -14.03 14.35 2.44
N VAL A 235 -13.55 13.56 1.49
CA VAL A 235 -12.15 13.08 1.42
C VAL A 235 -11.26 14.02 0.61
N ALA A 236 -11.83 15.03 -0.06
CA ALA A 236 -11.10 15.89 -1.00
C ALA A 236 -9.92 16.63 -0.35
N SER A 237 -10.05 17.12 0.87
CA SER A 237 -8.94 17.80 1.57
C SER A 237 -7.77 16.83 1.83
N ALA A 238 -8.03 15.62 2.30
CA ALA A 238 -7.01 14.61 2.51
C ALA A 238 -6.33 14.22 1.19
N PHE A 239 -7.10 14.15 0.09
CA PHE A 239 -6.59 13.83 -1.23
C PHE A 239 -5.74 14.98 -1.81
N TRP A 240 -6.28 16.19 -1.91
CA TRP A 240 -5.57 17.29 -2.55
C TRP A 240 -4.37 17.79 -1.74
N LEU A 241 -4.50 17.93 -0.42
CA LEU A 241 -3.41 18.39 0.44
C LEU A 241 -2.48 17.24 0.80
N GLY A 242 -3.03 16.06 1.21
CA GLY A 242 -2.22 14.93 1.65
C GLY A 242 -1.52 14.22 0.51
N VAL A 243 -2.28 13.79 -0.51
CA VAL A 243 -1.72 13.00 -1.61
C VAL A 243 -1.04 13.89 -2.65
N ILE A 244 -1.77 14.86 -3.21
CA ILE A 244 -1.26 15.64 -4.34
C ILE A 244 -0.19 16.64 -3.90
N ALA A 245 -0.50 17.53 -2.95
CA ALA A 245 0.46 18.55 -2.55
C ALA A 245 1.63 17.95 -1.76
N CYS A 246 1.36 17.31 -0.62
CA CYS A 246 2.41 16.80 0.27
C CYS A 246 3.06 15.52 -0.26
N GLY A 247 2.30 14.63 -0.91
CA GLY A 247 2.79 13.32 -1.34
C GLY A 247 3.53 13.32 -2.67
N LEU A 248 3.11 14.16 -3.62
CA LEU A 248 3.64 14.14 -4.98
C LEU A 248 4.34 15.45 -5.36
N VAL A 249 3.64 16.59 -5.29
CA VAL A 249 4.14 17.84 -5.88
C VAL A 249 5.32 18.43 -5.11
N ILE A 250 5.19 18.58 -3.79
CA ILE A 250 6.26 19.18 -2.97
C ILE A 250 7.51 18.27 -2.97
N PRO A 251 7.42 16.94 -2.73
CA PRO A 251 8.59 16.05 -2.84
C PRO A 251 9.25 16.12 -4.20
N PHE A 252 8.47 16.09 -5.29
CA PHE A 252 8.98 16.19 -6.65
C PHE A 252 9.90 17.41 -6.85
N PHE A 253 9.44 18.61 -6.45
CA PHE A 253 10.25 19.83 -6.61
C PHE A 253 11.43 19.89 -5.65
N LEU A 254 11.31 19.34 -4.43
CA LEU A 254 12.41 19.29 -3.49
C LEU A 254 13.53 18.34 -3.97
N GLU A 255 13.20 17.20 -4.52
CA GLU A 255 14.15 16.25 -5.06
C GLU A 255 14.78 16.77 -6.36
N LEU A 256 13.99 17.38 -7.24
CA LEU A 256 14.48 17.97 -8.49
C LEU A 256 15.45 19.15 -8.25
N SER A 257 15.31 19.86 -7.14
CA SER A 257 16.21 20.96 -6.75
C SER A 257 17.60 20.52 -6.26
N GLY A 258 17.89 19.22 -6.33
CA GLY A 258 19.16 18.64 -5.94
C GLY A 258 19.14 17.91 -4.59
N GLY A 259 17.99 17.82 -3.92
CA GLY A 259 17.67 16.89 -2.84
C GLY A 259 18.70 16.64 -1.74
N HIS A 260 19.42 17.66 -1.27
CA HIS A 260 20.47 17.47 -0.26
C HIS A 260 20.03 17.96 1.12
N GLY A 261 20.53 17.31 2.16
CA GLY A 261 20.37 17.75 3.54
C GLY A 261 18.90 17.86 3.99
N VAL A 262 18.49 19.08 4.35
CA VAL A 262 17.13 19.35 4.88
C VAL A 262 16.07 19.13 3.80
N ALA A 263 16.34 19.49 2.54
CA ALA A 263 15.39 19.32 1.44
C ALA A 263 15.07 17.84 1.18
N ALA A 264 16.08 16.98 1.15
CA ALA A 264 15.88 15.52 1.03
C ALA A 264 15.08 14.94 2.21
N THR A 265 15.38 15.40 3.43
CA THR A 265 14.66 14.97 4.63
C THR A 265 13.18 15.38 4.56
N LEU A 266 12.90 16.62 4.15
CA LEU A 266 11.52 17.12 4.00
C LEU A 266 10.77 16.39 2.89
N ALA A 267 11.41 16.17 1.73
CA ALA A 267 10.83 15.41 0.63
C ALA A 267 10.42 14.02 1.09
N ALA A 268 11.34 13.29 1.73
CA ALA A 268 11.09 11.93 2.21
C ALA A 268 9.96 11.89 3.26
N VAL A 269 9.95 12.81 4.23
CA VAL A 269 8.90 12.85 5.26
C VAL A 269 7.54 13.17 4.63
N LEU A 270 7.48 14.18 3.75
CA LEU A 270 6.23 14.57 3.08
C LEU A 270 5.72 13.46 2.16
N GLY A 271 6.59 12.83 1.38
CA GLY A 271 6.22 11.73 0.51
C GLY A 271 5.74 10.49 1.27
N LEU A 272 6.38 10.13 2.38
CA LEU A 272 5.88 9.07 3.27
C LEU A 272 4.47 9.40 3.81
N PHE A 273 4.25 10.65 4.21
CA PHE A 273 2.94 11.12 4.64
C PHE A 273 1.91 11.02 3.51
N GLY A 274 2.30 11.46 2.31
CA GLY A 274 1.47 11.35 1.09
C GLY A 274 1.08 9.92 0.75
N GLY A 275 2.03 8.98 0.84
CA GLY A 275 1.76 7.58 0.62
C GLY A 275 0.78 6.96 1.62
N LEU A 276 0.79 7.40 2.89
CA LEU A 276 -0.23 7.04 3.88
C LEU A 276 -1.60 7.63 3.49
N PHE A 277 -1.62 8.93 3.13
CA PHE A 277 -2.85 9.59 2.71
C PHE A 277 -3.45 9.02 1.43
N LEU A 278 -2.62 8.50 0.51
CA LEU A 278 -3.10 7.80 -0.68
C LEU A 278 -3.95 6.57 -0.29
N ARG A 279 -3.40 5.70 0.60
CA ARG A 279 -4.12 4.50 1.06
C ARG A 279 -5.40 4.89 1.81
N PHE A 280 -5.28 5.90 2.69
CA PHE A 280 -6.45 6.42 3.41
C PHE A 280 -7.51 6.99 2.47
N SER A 281 -7.13 7.79 1.47
CA SER A 281 -8.08 8.41 0.54
C SER A 281 -8.82 7.37 -0.33
N ILE A 282 -8.12 6.33 -0.79
CA ILE A 282 -8.71 5.24 -1.56
C ILE A 282 -9.69 4.42 -0.70
N LEU A 283 -9.34 4.13 0.55
CA LEU A 283 -10.21 3.41 1.48
C LEU A 283 -11.43 4.26 1.87
N ALA A 284 -11.21 5.48 2.36
CA ALA A 284 -12.28 6.38 2.79
C ALA A 284 -13.18 6.86 1.64
N GLY A 285 -12.64 6.87 0.42
CA GLY A 285 -13.38 7.18 -0.81
C GLY A 285 -14.30 6.05 -1.27
N GLY A 286 -14.07 4.81 -0.81
CA GLY A 286 -14.86 3.65 -1.23
C GLY A 286 -16.33 3.76 -0.86
N MET A 287 -17.20 3.66 -1.86
CA MET A 287 -18.65 3.60 -1.69
C MET A 287 -19.20 2.30 -2.25
N ILE A 288 -20.20 1.74 -1.58
CA ILE A 288 -20.91 0.55 -2.06
C ILE A 288 -21.63 0.93 -3.36
N SER A 289 -21.24 0.26 -4.44
CA SER A 289 -21.77 0.56 -5.77
C SER A 289 -23.21 0.10 -5.91
N PRO A 290 -24.10 0.91 -6.51
CA PRO A 290 -25.44 0.47 -6.85
C PRO A 290 -25.39 -0.65 -7.89
N ILE A 291 -26.40 -1.52 -7.91
CA ILE A 291 -26.57 -2.51 -8.97
C ILE A 291 -27.39 -1.87 -10.06
N VAL A 292 -26.82 -1.74 -11.27
CA VAL A 292 -27.53 -1.26 -12.44
C VAL A 292 -27.96 -2.46 -13.27
N ALA A 293 -29.27 -2.68 -13.41
CA ALA A 293 -29.82 -3.74 -14.23
C ALA A 293 -31.10 -3.26 -14.95
N GLY A 294 -31.17 -3.45 -16.28
CA GLY A 294 -32.35 -3.11 -17.08
C GLY A 294 -32.73 -1.62 -17.05
N GLY A 295 -31.77 -0.72 -16.85
CA GLY A 295 -32.01 0.73 -16.74
C GLY A 295 -32.49 1.21 -15.36
N PHE A 296 -32.55 0.31 -14.39
CA PHE A 296 -32.86 0.63 -13.00
C PHE A 296 -31.64 0.50 -12.12
N GLU A 297 -31.47 1.45 -11.19
CA GLU A 297 -30.42 1.41 -10.16
C GLU A 297 -31.01 0.81 -8.88
N PHE A 298 -30.41 -0.29 -8.40
CA PHE A 298 -30.80 -0.95 -7.16
C PHE A 298 -29.74 -0.66 -6.09
N ALA A 299 -30.19 -0.12 -4.95
CA ALA A 299 -29.30 0.03 -3.79
C ALA A 299 -28.91 -1.35 -3.24
N ARG A 300 -27.61 -1.63 -3.11
CA ARG A 300 -27.15 -2.77 -2.31
C ARG A 300 -27.32 -2.43 -0.85
N VAL A 301 -28.21 -3.11 -0.17
CA VAL A 301 -28.34 -3.02 1.29
C VAL A 301 -27.16 -3.78 1.89
N ALA A 302 -26.31 -3.09 2.66
CA ALA A 302 -25.28 -3.75 3.46
C ALA A 302 -25.98 -4.76 4.38
N ARG A 303 -25.44 -5.97 4.45
CA ARG A 303 -25.92 -6.99 5.38
C ARG A 303 -25.64 -6.49 6.80
N THR A 304 -26.60 -5.79 7.39
CA THR A 304 -26.53 -5.42 8.80
C THR A 304 -26.58 -6.72 9.61
N LYS A 305 -25.76 -6.81 10.65
CA LYS A 305 -25.79 -7.93 11.62
C LYS A 305 -27.11 -7.96 12.41
N ASP A 306 -27.92 -6.94 12.30
CA ASP A 306 -29.22 -6.87 12.94
C ASP A 306 -30.25 -7.67 12.13
N PRO A 307 -31.06 -8.55 12.76
CA PRO A 307 -32.11 -9.25 12.08
C PRO A 307 -33.07 -8.21 11.46
N MET A 308 -33.43 -8.41 10.19
CA MET A 308 -34.44 -7.58 9.53
C MET A 308 -35.67 -7.46 10.44
N PRO A 309 -36.22 -6.25 10.65
CA PRO A 309 -37.48 -6.12 11.31
C PRO A 309 -38.52 -7.00 10.57
N ALA A 310 -39.22 -7.83 11.30
CA ALA A 310 -40.21 -8.71 10.73
C ALA A 310 -41.11 -7.91 9.77
N MET A 311 -41.23 -8.36 8.52
CA MET A 311 -42.12 -7.75 7.55
C MET A 311 -43.50 -7.70 8.18
N GLY A 312 -44.00 -6.50 8.44
CA GLY A 312 -45.34 -6.29 8.89
C GLY A 312 -46.29 -6.97 7.91
N LYS A 313 -47.25 -7.77 8.46
CA LYS A 313 -48.32 -8.38 7.68
C LYS A 313 -48.97 -7.30 6.83
N LEU A 314 -49.01 -7.52 5.51
CA LEU A 314 -49.83 -6.69 4.62
C LEU A 314 -51.26 -6.64 5.20
N PRO A 315 -51.93 -5.47 5.22
CA PRO A 315 -53.32 -5.39 5.61
C PRO A 315 -54.16 -6.26 4.68
N PRO A 316 -55.20 -6.95 5.19
CA PRO A 316 -56.08 -7.75 4.37
C PRO A 316 -56.78 -6.85 3.36
N SER A 317 -56.91 -7.32 2.15
CA SER A 317 -57.59 -6.69 1.00
C SER A 317 -59.05 -6.36 1.26
#